data_3bf8f42fc1c8fddafa8214278c7b5d36
#
_entry.id   3bf8f42fc1c8fddafa8214278c7b5d36
#
_cell.length_a   1.000
_cell.length_b   1.000
_cell.length_c   1.000
_cell.angle_alpha   90.00
_cell.angle_beta   90.00
_cell.angle_gamma   90.00
#
_symmetry.space_group_name_H-M   'P 1'
#
loop_
_entity.id
_entity.type
_entity.pdbx_description
1 polymer ?
#
loop_
_entity_poly.entity_id
_entity_poly.type
_entity_poly.pdbx_seq_one_letter_code
_entity_poly.pdbx_strand_id
1 'polypeptide(L)'
;MTLEQTPAPARTDVRRPASASGTTTTTRPYYKRGMLLTAGALAWAVGMSIVGSDPSGATEEAVFSTVSGLFQIGVLGLLTVLYQSQALGEGRLARFFLRLEAVVLMFAIGSTFVDGIGVSDLDKAGWMMLDLCWPLSMMGMFFIGIRIAIAGRWRGASRFWPVVAESWAVVSVPSYGLFGSTVAGFVGAAHLCVGYAVLGQIVARKQS
;
A
#
# COMPACT_ATOMS: atom_id res chain seq x y z
N MET A 1 -4.49 -1.07 87.60
CA MET A 1 -3.91 -1.51 86.32
C MET A 1 -4.64 -0.80 85.20
N THR A 2 -4.11 0.43 84.88
CA THR A 2 -4.75 1.40 84.00
C THR A 2 -4.19 1.14 82.58
N LEU A 3 -5.05 0.74 81.65
CA LEU A 3 -4.65 0.49 80.24
C LEU A 3 -4.57 1.85 79.53
N GLU A 4 -3.37 2.22 79.19
CA GLU A 4 -3.04 3.43 78.42
C GLU A 4 -3.47 3.19 76.92
N GLN A 5 -4.46 3.93 76.44
CA GLN A 5 -4.92 3.90 75.05
C GLN A 5 -3.95 4.72 74.18
N THR A 6 -3.21 4.00 73.32
CA THR A 6 -2.39 4.64 72.30
C THR A 6 -3.27 5.29 71.22
N PRO A 7 -3.12 6.59 70.90
CA PRO A 7 -3.89 7.24 69.86
C PRO A 7 -3.52 6.71 68.46
N ALA A 8 -4.55 6.45 67.66
CA ALA A 8 -4.39 6.00 66.26
C ALA A 8 -3.71 7.09 65.40
N PRO A 9 -2.84 6.71 64.46
CA PRO A 9 -2.18 7.68 63.57
C PRO A 9 -3.20 8.36 62.63
N ALA A 10 -3.11 9.70 62.54
CA ALA A 10 -3.89 10.49 61.64
C ALA A 10 -3.69 10.09 60.18
N ARG A 11 -4.77 9.70 59.49
CA ARG A 11 -4.76 9.46 58.04
C ARG A 11 -4.49 10.79 57.32
N THR A 12 -3.29 10.95 56.78
CA THR A 12 -2.98 11.99 55.81
C THR A 12 -3.71 11.68 54.52
N ASP A 13 -4.78 12.44 54.25
CA ASP A 13 -5.42 12.44 52.91
C ASP A 13 -4.44 12.90 51.86
N VAL A 14 -3.76 11.97 51.24
CA VAL A 14 -2.96 12.22 50.02
C VAL A 14 -3.95 12.54 48.89
N ARG A 15 -4.22 13.83 48.73
CA ARG A 15 -4.96 14.41 47.60
C ARG A 15 -4.27 13.92 46.31
N ARG A 16 -4.82 12.86 45.67
CA ARG A 16 -4.40 12.47 44.31
C ARG A 16 -4.52 13.69 43.42
N PRO A 17 -3.44 14.12 42.76
CA PRO A 17 -3.56 15.17 41.78
C PRO A 17 -4.55 14.71 40.72
N ALA A 18 -5.52 15.54 40.38
CA ALA A 18 -6.47 15.32 39.32
C ALA A 18 -5.68 15.00 38.06
N SER A 19 -5.88 13.81 37.55
CA SER A 19 -5.29 13.39 36.25
C SER A 19 -5.70 14.42 35.23
N ALA A 20 -4.76 15.25 34.79
CA ALA A 20 -4.95 16.12 33.66
C ALA A 20 -5.41 15.24 32.50
N SER A 21 -6.63 15.42 32.01
CA SER A 21 -7.17 14.82 30.82
C SER A 21 -6.34 15.34 29.64
N GLY A 22 -5.14 14.80 29.49
CA GLY A 22 -4.33 15.01 28.30
C GLY A 22 -5.10 14.45 27.10
N THR A 23 -5.56 15.35 26.26
CA THR A 23 -6.13 15.01 24.95
C THR A 23 -5.03 14.25 24.20
N THR A 24 -5.08 12.93 24.25
CA THR A 24 -4.16 12.07 23.51
C THR A 24 -4.47 12.27 22.02
N THR A 25 -3.73 13.17 21.39
CA THR A 25 -3.77 13.36 19.95
C THR A 25 -3.27 12.05 19.32
N THR A 26 -4.20 11.22 18.85
CA THR A 26 -3.88 9.94 18.22
C THR A 26 -3.14 10.24 16.93
N THR A 27 -1.82 10.13 16.92
CA THR A 27 -1.01 10.34 15.72
C THR A 27 -1.24 9.17 14.75
N ARG A 28 -1.61 9.49 13.51
CA ARG A 28 -1.75 8.53 12.40
C ARG A 28 -0.57 8.71 11.45
N PRO A 29 0.58 8.10 11.73
CA PRO A 29 1.83 8.40 11.03
C PRO A 29 1.78 8.02 9.54
N TYR A 30 0.87 7.12 9.16
CA TYR A 30 0.76 6.61 7.78
C TYR A 30 -0.40 7.19 6.99
N TYR A 31 -1.15 8.16 7.55
CA TYR A 31 -2.37 8.70 6.93
C TYR A 31 -2.14 9.20 5.51
N LYS A 32 -1.15 10.07 5.31
CA LYS A 32 -0.87 10.65 3.98
C LYS A 32 -0.53 9.60 2.94
N ARG A 33 0.28 8.59 3.30
CA ARG A 33 0.71 7.51 2.40
C ARG A 33 -0.44 6.57 2.07
N GLY A 34 -1.27 6.24 3.04
CA GLY A 34 -2.48 5.45 2.81
C GLY A 34 -3.48 6.18 1.90
N MET A 35 -3.68 7.49 2.10
CA MET A 35 -4.55 8.29 1.24
C MET A 35 -4.00 8.44 -0.18
N LEU A 36 -2.67 8.56 -0.34
CA LEU A 36 -2.02 8.58 -1.65
C LEU A 36 -2.26 7.28 -2.41
N LEU A 37 -2.11 6.13 -1.76
CA LEU A 37 -2.41 4.82 -2.35
C LEU A 37 -3.90 4.71 -2.74
N THR A 38 -4.81 5.15 -1.85
CA THR A 38 -6.24 5.15 -2.16
C THR A 38 -6.55 6.02 -3.38
N ALA A 39 -6.04 7.25 -3.42
CA ALA A 39 -6.28 8.17 -4.52
C ALA A 39 -5.70 7.65 -5.84
N GLY A 40 -4.47 7.11 -5.82
CA GLY A 40 -3.83 6.51 -6.99
C GLY A 40 -4.62 5.31 -7.52
N ALA A 41 -5.05 4.40 -6.64
CA ALA A 41 -5.84 3.24 -7.04
C ALA A 41 -7.19 3.63 -7.66
N LEU A 42 -7.88 4.61 -7.08
CA LEU A 42 -9.15 5.11 -7.62
C LEU A 42 -8.95 5.84 -8.95
N ALA A 43 -7.89 6.66 -9.06
CA ALA A 43 -7.56 7.36 -10.30
C ALA A 43 -7.30 6.36 -11.44
N TRP A 44 -6.50 5.31 -11.17
CA TRP A 44 -6.23 4.30 -12.18
C TRP A 44 -7.47 3.45 -12.51
N ALA A 45 -8.29 3.09 -11.52
CA ALA A 45 -9.56 2.39 -11.77
C ALA A 45 -10.49 3.20 -12.68
N VAL A 46 -10.59 4.51 -12.46
CA VAL A 46 -11.36 5.42 -13.33
C VAL A 46 -10.73 5.51 -14.71
N GLY A 47 -9.41 5.68 -14.81
CA GLY A 47 -8.69 5.71 -16.08
C GLY A 47 -8.95 4.46 -16.92
N MET A 48 -8.77 3.26 -16.33
CA MET A 48 -9.08 1.99 -17.00
C MET A 48 -10.53 1.87 -17.44
N SER A 49 -11.46 2.46 -16.72
CA SER A 49 -12.87 2.45 -17.08
C SER A 49 -13.20 3.40 -18.26
N ILE A 50 -12.38 4.42 -18.48
CA ILE A 50 -12.58 5.44 -19.53
C ILE A 50 -11.81 5.09 -20.81
N VAL A 51 -10.51 4.81 -20.69
CA VAL A 51 -9.62 4.56 -21.85
C VAL A 51 -9.38 3.07 -22.12
N GLY A 52 -9.90 2.19 -21.26
CA GLY A 52 -9.67 0.75 -21.36
C GLY A 52 -8.35 0.31 -20.74
N SER A 53 -8.05 -0.98 -20.93
CA SER A 53 -6.79 -1.60 -20.50
C SER A 53 -5.72 -1.66 -21.61
N ASP A 54 -6.07 -1.22 -22.81
CA ASP A 54 -5.23 -1.25 -24.02
C ASP A 54 -5.45 0.05 -24.79
N PRO A 55 -4.84 1.17 -24.33
CA PRO A 55 -4.99 2.46 -24.97
C PRO A 55 -4.41 2.46 -26.39
N SER A 56 -5.12 3.04 -27.36
CA SER A 56 -4.76 2.96 -28.78
C SER A 56 -4.28 4.27 -29.38
N GLY A 57 -4.24 5.35 -28.60
CA GLY A 57 -3.85 6.68 -29.08
C GLY A 57 -3.00 7.46 -28.08
N ALA A 58 -2.20 8.42 -28.58
CA ALA A 58 -1.25 9.17 -27.75
C ALA A 58 -1.91 9.85 -26.53
N THR A 59 -3.14 10.35 -26.67
CA THR A 59 -3.87 10.98 -25.55
C THR A 59 -4.32 9.93 -24.54
N GLU A 60 -4.84 8.78 -25.00
CA GLU A 60 -5.28 7.68 -24.12
C GLU A 60 -4.08 7.10 -23.37
N GLU A 61 -2.95 6.90 -24.06
CA GLU A 61 -1.68 6.48 -23.47
C GLU A 61 -1.19 7.43 -22.39
N ALA A 62 -1.18 8.74 -22.69
CA ALA A 62 -0.78 9.75 -21.72
C ALA A 62 -1.69 9.77 -20.48
N VAL A 63 -3.00 9.61 -20.65
CA VAL A 63 -3.96 9.51 -19.53
C VAL A 63 -3.69 8.25 -18.73
N PHE A 64 -3.60 7.09 -19.40
CA PHE A 64 -3.37 5.80 -18.75
C PHE A 64 -2.06 5.81 -17.95
N SER A 65 -0.97 6.27 -18.55
CA SER A 65 0.35 6.37 -17.91
C SER A 65 0.35 7.35 -16.74
N THR A 66 -0.39 8.46 -16.84
CA THR A 66 -0.49 9.43 -15.73
C THR A 66 -1.19 8.80 -14.51
N VAL A 67 -2.33 8.15 -14.70
CA VAL A 67 -3.11 7.58 -13.59
C VAL A 67 -2.46 6.34 -13.02
N SER A 68 -1.83 5.49 -13.85
CA SER A 68 -1.07 4.33 -13.39
C SER A 68 0.21 4.74 -12.66
N GLY A 69 0.91 5.78 -13.15
CA GLY A 69 2.06 6.35 -12.46
C GLY A 69 1.72 6.92 -11.09
N LEU A 70 0.58 7.61 -10.95
CA LEU A 70 0.08 8.07 -9.65
C LEU A 70 -0.18 6.91 -8.69
N PHE A 71 -0.76 5.82 -9.19
CA PHE A 71 -0.96 4.60 -8.41
C PHE A 71 0.39 3.98 -7.99
N GLN A 72 1.36 3.88 -8.89
CA GLN A 72 2.70 3.34 -8.60
C GLN A 72 3.42 4.15 -7.51
N ILE A 73 3.29 5.48 -7.53
CA ILE A 73 3.79 6.35 -6.45
C ILE A 73 3.10 6.03 -5.12
N GLY A 74 1.80 5.73 -5.14
CA GLY A 74 1.05 5.25 -3.99
C GLY A 74 1.60 3.93 -3.43
N VAL A 75 1.93 2.97 -4.31
CA VAL A 75 2.56 1.69 -3.93
C VAL A 75 3.97 1.90 -3.35
N LEU A 76 4.75 2.83 -3.91
CA LEU A 76 6.05 3.22 -3.33
C LEU A 76 5.87 3.80 -1.92
N GLY A 77 4.81 4.59 -1.70
CA GLY A 77 4.39 5.05 -0.39
C GLY A 77 4.05 3.88 0.55
N LEU A 78 3.34 2.86 0.08
CA LEU A 78 3.06 1.63 0.82
C LEU A 78 4.35 0.92 1.22
N LEU A 79 5.31 0.73 0.30
CA LEU A 79 6.61 0.11 0.60
C LEU A 79 7.34 0.82 1.75
N THR A 80 7.28 2.15 1.79
CA THR A 80 7.86 2.90 2.91
C THR A 80 7.16 2.62 4.24
N VAL A 81 5.83 2.41 4.24
CA VAL A 81 5.07 2.01 5.42
C VAL A 81 5.43 0.60 5.85
N LEU A 82 5.52 -0.35 4.93
CA LEU A 82 5.93 -1.73 5.20
C LEU A 82 7.33 -1.81 5.82
N TYR A 83 8.24 -0.99 5.33
CA TYR A 83 9.60 -0.88 5.86
C TYR A 83 9.60 -0.30 7.29
N GLN A 84 8.90 0.81 7.52
CA GLN A 84 8.86 1.50 8.82
C GLN A 84 8.12 0.68 9.88
N SER A 85 7.03 0.00 9.51
CA SER A 85 6.26 -0.85 10.41
C SER A 85 6.83 -2.26 10.59
N GLN A 86 7.96 -2.55 9.92
CA GLN A 86 8.59 -3.88 9.92
C GLN A 86 7.60 -5.01 9.61
N ALA A 87 6.70 -4.78 8.66
CA ALA A 87 5.57 -5.67 8.35
C ALA A 87 6.02 -7.11 7.99
N LEU A 88 7.18 -7.27 7.34
CA LEU A 88 7.76 -8.56 6.96
C LEU A 88 8.61 -9.20 8.08
N GLY A 89 8.89 -8.46 9.16
CA GLY A 89 9.81 -8.82 10.24
C GLY A 89 11.04 -7.92 10.30
N GLU A 90 11.88 -8.12 11.32
CA GLU A 90 13.07 -7.27 11.61
C GLU A 90 14.35 -7.72 10.88
N GLY A 91 14.31 -8.85 10.19
CA GLY A 91 15.46 -9.47 9.55
C GLY A 91 16.11 -8.62 8.45
N ARG A 92 17.42 -8.78 8.24
CA ARG A 92 18.14 -8.12 7.14
C ARG A 92 17.56 -8.49 5.78
N LEU A 93 17.12 -9.75 5.62
CA LEU A 93 16.52 -10.27 4.40
C LEU A 93 15.19 -9.57 4.06
N ALA A 94 14.31 -9.36 5.06
CA ALA A 94 13.07 -8.64 4.86
C ALA A 94 13.31 -7.19 4.38
N ARG A 95 14.29 -6.51 4.99
CA ARG A 95 14.68 -5.15 4.57
C ARG A 95 15.32 -5.11 3.19
N PHE A 96 16.11 -6.13 2.84
CA PHE A 96 16.70 -6.25 1.51
C PHE A 96 15.61 -6.38 0.44
N PHE A 97 14.66 -7.30 0.60
CA PHE A 97 13.58 -7.49 -0.37
C PHE A 97 12.71 -6.25 -0.54
N LEU A 98 12.38 -5.52 0.54
CA LEU A 98 11.63 -4.27 0.42
C LEU A 98 12.40 -3.18 -0.33
N ARG A 99 13.74 -3.12 -0.18
CA ARG A 99 14.57 -2.17 -0.93
C ARG A 99 14.70 -2.58 -2.39
N LEU A 100 14.90 -3.87 -2.66
CA LEU A 100 14.97 -4.41 -4.01
C LEU A 100 13.66 -4.10 -4.75
N GLU A 101 12.52 -4.37 -4.12
CA GLU A 101 11.21 -4.08 -4.67
C GLU A 101 11.03 -2.57 -4.96
N ALA A 102 11.47 -1.70 -4.03
CA ALA A 102 11.41 -0.26 -4.25
C ALA A 102 12.24 0.18 -5.48
N VAL A 103 13.41 -0.44 -5.70
CA VAL A 103 14.25 -0.16 -6.88
C VAL A 103 13.56 -0.63 -8.16
N VAL A 104 13.02 -1.86 -8.19
CA VAL A 104 12.29 -2.39 -9.34
C VAL A 104 11.07 -1.51 -9.67
N LEU A 105 10.30 -1.13 -8.66
CA LEU A 105 9.15 -0.23 -8.83
C LEU A 105 9.55 1.16 -9.33
N MET A 106 10.70 1.70 -8.92
CA MET A 106 11.19 2.97 -9.45
C MET A 106 11.53 2.88 -10.95
N PHE A 107 12.07 1.76 -11.43
CA PHE A 107 12.27 1.52 -12.86
C PHE A 107 10.92 1.39 -13.59
N ALA A 108 9.95 0.72 -13.00
CA ALA A 108 8.59 0.65 -13.54
C ALA A 108 7.93 2.04 -13.65
N ILE A 109 8.08 2.90 -12.63
CA ILE A 109 7.60 4.29 -12.68
C ILE A 109 8.29 5.06 -13.82
N GLY A 110 9.60 4.84 -13.98
CA GLY A 110 10.37 5.43 -15.09
C GLY A 110 9.85 4.99 -16.46
N SER A 111 9.57 3.67 -16.65
CA SER A 111 8.94 3.14 -17.87
C SER A 111 7.59 3.81 -18.13
N THR A 112 6.70 3.78 -17.16
CA THR A 112 5.37 4.41 -17.27
C THR A 112 5.45 5.88 -17.66
N PHE A 113 6.42 6.63 -17.11
CA PHE A 113 6.62 8.04 -17.49
C PHE A 113 7.05 8.21 -18.95
N VAL A 114 7.97 7.36 -19.41
CA VAL A 114 8.49 7.40 -20.78
C VAL A 114 7.43 6.98 -21.80
N ASP A 115 6.60 6.00 -21.47
CA ASP A 115 5.44 5.59 -22.27
C ASP A 115 4.44 6.75 -22.40
N GLY A 116 4.14 7.41 -21.30
CA GLY A 116 3.20 8.53 -21.29
C GLY A 116 3.62 9.75 -22.12
N ILE A 117 4.90 9.93 -22.37
CA ILE A 117 5.42 10.98 -23.28
C ILE A 117 5.72 10.47 -24.69
N GLY A 118 5.40 9.19 -24.98
CA GLY A 118 5.53 8.59 -26.32
C GLY A 118 6.97 8.41 -26.82
N VAL A 119 7.95 8.27 -25.92
CA VAL A 119 9.38 8.10 -26.27
C VAL A 119 9.80 6.64 -26.19
N SER A 120 9.01 5.78 -25.60
CA SER A 120 9.30 4.33 -25.50
C SER A 120 9.29 3.67 -26.90
N ASP A 121 10.16 2.70 -27.04
CA ASP A 121 10.30 1.90 -28.25
C ASP A 121 10.56 0.43 -27.84
N LEU A 122 9.48 -0.33 -27.67
CA LEU A 122 9.53 -1.71 -27.16
C LEU A 122 10.28 -2.67 -28.11
N ASP A 123 10.54 -2.29 -29.36
CA ASP A 123 11.40 -3.06 -30.26
C ASP A 123 12.88 -3.03 -29.83
N LYS A 124 13.24 -2.06 -28.99
CA LYS A 124 14.58 -1.97 -28.40
C LYS A 124 14.64 -2.69 -27.07
N ALA A 125 15.57 -3.62 -26.93
CA ALA A 125 15.75 -4.46 -25.73
C ALA A 125 15.81 -3.65 -24.40
N GLY A 126 16.39 -2.45 -24.42
CA GLY A 126 16.47 -1.59 -23.23
C GLY A 126 15.11 -1.12 -22.73
N TRP A 127 14.21 -0.70 -23.61
CA TRP A 127 12.85 -0.32 -23.26
C TRP A 127 12.00 -1.49 -22.83
N MET A 128 12.10 -2.63 -23.53
CA MET A 128 11.43 -3.87 -23.14
C MET A 128 11.86 -4.33 -21.74
N MET A 129 13.16 -4.24 -21.42
CA MET A 129 13.64 -4.59 -20.06
C MET A 129 13.11 -3.62 -18.98
N LEU A 130 12.95 -2.36 -19.32
CA LEU A 130 12.40 -1.36 -18.40
C LEU A 130 10.91 -1.62 -18.15
N ASP A 131 10.16 -1.93 -19.21
CA ASP A 131 8.75 -2.26 -19.13
C ASP A 131 8.50 -3.54 -18.32
N LEU A 132 9.35 -4.56 -18.45
CA LEU A 132 9.29 -5.78 -17.64
C LEU A 132 9.44 -5.53 -16.13
N CYS A 133 9.96 -4.38 -15.70
CA CYS A 133 10.02 -4.05 -14.28
C CYS A 133 8.62 -3.92 -13.67
N TRP A 134 7.60 -3.54 -14.45
CA TRP A 134 6.23 -3.43 -13.95
C TRP A 134 5.63 -4.78 -13.53
N PRO A 135 5.51 -5.79 -14.41
CA PRO A 135 5.01 -7.10 -14.00
C PRO A 135 5.91 -7.78 -12.95
N LEU A 136 7.23 -7.54 -12.99
CA LEU A 136 8.15 -8.07 -11.99
C LEU A 136 7.88 -7.47 -10.60
N SER A 137 7.65 -6.16 -10.51
CA SER A 137 7.24 -5.49 -9.27
C SER A 137 5.89 -5.99 -8.77
N MET A 138 4.90 -6.16 -9.63
CA MET A 138 3.60 -6.73 -9.24
C MET A 138 3.75 -8.13 -8.60
N MET A 139 4.61 -8.97 -9.18
CA MET A 139 4.90 -10.30 -8.64
C MET A 139 5.66 -10.22 -7.31
N GLY A 140 6.65 -9.32 -7.21
CA GLY A 140 7.39 -9.07 -5.98
C GLY A 140 6.48 -8.62 -4.83
N MET A 141 5.59 -7.68 -5.11
CA MET A 141 4.59 -7.19 -4.15
C MET A 141 3.62 -8.28 -3.71
N PHE A 142 3.21 -9.19 -4.60
CA PHE A 142 2.37 -10.34 -4.24
C PHE A 142 3.07 -11.25 -3.22
N PHE A 143 4.36 -11.59 -3.43
CA PHE A 143 5.14 -12.36 -2.45
C PHE A 143 5.34 -11.58 -1.15
N ILE A 144 5.53 -10.27 -1.20
CA ILE A 144 5.58 -9.40 -0.02
C ILE A 144 4.25 -9.47 0.74
N GLY A 145 3.11 -9.42 0.06
CA GLY A 145 1.78 -9.59 0.66
C GLY A 145 1.63 -10.93 1.40
N ILE A 146 2.01 -12.02 0.76
CA ILE A 146 2.03 -13.37 1.38
C ILE A 146 2.93 -13.37 2.61
N ARG A 147 4.13 -12.77 2.51
CA ARG A 147 5.07 -12.71 3.64
C ARG A 147 4.51 -11.93 4.82
N ILE A 148 3.77 -10.83 4.59
CA ILE A 148 3.08 -10.07 5.64
C ILE A 148 2.05 -10.95 6.36
N ALA A 149 1.25 -11.70 5.59
CA ALA A 149 0.26 -12.61 6.14
C ALA A 149 0.90 -13.71 7.02
N ILE A 150 2.05 -14.26 6.60
CA ILE A 150 2.79 -15.27 7.37
C ILE A 150 3.46 -14.64 8.60
N ALA A 151 4.11 -13.50 8.46
CA ALA A 151 4.84 -12.83 9.54
C ALA A 151 3.94 -12.43 10.72
N GLY A 152 2.66 -12.16 10.46
CA GLY A 152 1.66 -11.88 11.50
C GLY A 152 1.91 -10.62 12.33
N ARG A 153 2.83 -9.74 11.88
CA ARG A 153 3.13 -8.46 12.56
C ARG A 153 1.96 -7.48 12.48
N TRP A 154 1.28 -7.48 11.36
CA TRP A 154 0.02 -6.76 11.18
C TRP A 154 -1.13 -7.66 11.67
N ARG A 155 -2.18 -7.06 12.22
CA ARG A 155 -3.32 -7.79 12.83
C ARG A 155 -4.63 -7.45 12.13
N GLY A 156 -5.62 -8.34 12.26
CA GLY A 156 -6.93 -8.15 11.65
C GLY A 156 -6.86 -8.06 10.13
N ALA A 157 -7.67 -7.21 9.52
CA ALA A 157 -7.73 -7.03 8.07
C ALA A 157 -6.38 -6.61 7.47
N SER A 158 -5.59 -5.78 8.16
CA SER A 158 -4.29 -5.33 7.66
C SER A 158 -3.30 -6.48 7.44
N ARG A 159 -3.48 -7.63 8.09
CA ARG A 159 -2.63 -8.81 7.91
C ARG A 159 -2.82 -9.47 6.55
N PHE A 160 -4.06 -9.60 6.10
CA PHE A 160 -4.39 -10.38 4.90
C PHE A 160 -4.72 -9.51 3.70
N TRP A 161 -5.15 -8.27 3.91
CA TRP A 161 -5.55 -7.38 2.83
C TRP A 161 -4.45 -7.08 1.81
N PRO A 162 -3.15 -7.00 2.18
CA PRO A 162 -2.07 -6.90 1.21
C PRO A 162 -2.08 -8.04 0.17
N VAL A 163 -2.36 -9.28 0.57
CA VAL A 163 -2.47 -10.41 -0.38
C VAL A 163 -3.63 -10.19 -1.34
N VAL A 164 -4.78 -9.72 -0.83
CA VAL A 164 -5.96 -9.42 -1.67
C VAL A 164 -5.63 -8.30 -2.66
N ALA A 165 -5.00 -7.22 -2.21
CA ALA A 165 -4.64 -6.11 -3.08
C ALA A 165 -3.63 -6.53 -4.16
N GLU A 166 -2.59 -7.25 -3.76
CA GLU A 166 -1.50 -7.66 -4.65
C GLU A 166 -1.87 -8.83 -5.58
N SER A 167 -3.01 -9.49 -5.37
CA SER A 167 -3.52 -10.51 -6.30
C SER A 167 -4.10 -9.92 -7.60
N TRP A 168 -3.99 -8.60 -7.81
CA TRP A 168 -4.53 -7.93 -8.99
C TRP A 168 -4.12 -8.60 -10.30
N ALA A 169 -2.83 -8.87 -10.49
CA ALA A 169 -2.33 -9.52 -11.70
C ALA A 169 -2.86 -10.95 -11.85
N VAL A 170 -2.99 -11.68 -10.73
CA VAL A 170 -3.53 -13.06 -10.71
C VAL A 170 -5.00 -13.11 -11.13
N VAL A 171 -5.74 -12.04 -10.88
CA VAL A 171 -7.17 -11.92 -11.24
C VAL A 171 -7.32 -11.32 -12.64
N SER A 172 -6.61 -10.23 -12.94
CA SER A 172 -6.81 -9.45 -14.16
C SER A 172 -6.22 -10.11 -15.41
N VAL A 173 -5.02 -10.71 -15.30
CA VAL A 173 -4.37 -11.33 -16.45
C VAL A 173 -5.16 -12.54 -17.00
N PRO A 174 -5.61 -13.50 -16.19
CA PRO A 174 -6.50 -14.55 -16.68
C PRO A 174 -7.82 -14.03 -17.24
N SER A 175 -8.36 -12.97 -16.64
CA SER A 175 -9.60 -12.35 -17.15
C SER A 175 -9.42 -11.81 -18.57
N TYR A 176 -8.24 -11.27 -18.89
CA TYR A 176 -7.92 -10.82 -20.24
C TYR A 176 -7.95 -11.98 -21.26
N GLY A 177 -7.32 -13.10 -20.93
CA GLY A 177 -7.29 -14.27 -21.80
C GLY A 177 -8.65 -14.97 -21.96
N LEU A 178 -9.51 -14.92 -20.94
CA LEU A 178 -10.80 -15.62 -20.95
C LEU A 178 -11.95 -14.78 -21.50
N PHE A 179 -11.95 -13.46 -21.25
CA PHE A 179 -13.10 -12.60 -21.49
C PHE A 179 -12.78 -11.38 -22.38
N GLY A 180 -11.52 -11.22 -22.81
CA GLY A 180 -11.07 -10.09 -23.61
C GLY A 180 -10.79 -8.81 -22.80
N SER A 181 -10.27 -7.79 -23.50
CA SER A 181 -9.74 -6.56 -22.89
C SER A 181 -10.80 -5.73 -22.14
N THR A 182 -11.99 -5.64 -22.68
CA THR A 182 -13.08 -4.83 -22.06
C THR A 182 -13.48 -5.37 -20.70
N VAL A 183 -13.76 -6.69 -20.60
CA VAL A 183 -14.12 -7.31 -19.32
C VAL A 183 -12.96 -7.29 -18.35
N ALA A 184 -11.75 -7.58 -18.81
CA ALA A 184 -10.55 -7.51 -18.00
C ALA A 184 -10.30 -6.10 -17.45
N GLY A 185 -10.57 -5.05 -18.21
CA GLY A 185 -10.50 -3.67 -17.76
C GLY A 185 -11.43 -3.40 -16.57
N PHE A 186 -12.69 -3.82 -16.66
CA PHE A 186 -13.65 -3.67 -15.54
C PHE A 186 -13.28 -4.53 -14.33
N VAL A 187 -12.82 -5.76 -14.53
CA VAL A 187 -12.36 -6.64 -13.46
C VAL A 187 -11.15 -6.02 -12.76
N GLY A 188 -10.17 -5.52 -13.53
CA GLY A 188 -9.01 -4.83 -12.99
C GLY A 188 -9.37 -3.58 -12.22
N ALA A 189 -10.25 -2.73 -12.77
CA ALA A 189 -10.72 -1.52 -12.10
C ALA A 189 -11.47 -1.82 -10.79
N ALA A 190 -12.36 -2.81 -10.80
CA ALA A 190 -13.07 -3.25 -9.59
C ALA A 190 -12.08 -3.79 -8.53
N HIS A 191 -11.08 -4.56 -8.97
CA HIS A 191 -10.06 -5.08 -8.06
C HIS A 191 -9.19 -3.96 -7.46
N LEU A 192 -8.83 -2.92 -8.23
CA LEU A 192 -8.13 -1.75 -7.70
C LEU A 192 -8.93 -1.06 -6.60
N CYS A 193 -10.23 -0.91 -6.79
CA CYS A 193 -11.12 -0.32 -5.78
C CYS A 193 -11.19 -1.18 -4.51
N VAL A 194 -11.44 -2.48 -4.63
CA VAL A 194 -11.60 -3.38 -3.49
C VAL A 194 -10.25 -3.72 -2.86
N GLY A 195 -9.22 -3.96 -3.65
CA GLY A 195 -7.88 -4.30 -3.18
C GLY A 195 -7.14 -3.09 -2.63
N TYR A 196 -6.61 -2.28 -3.53
CA TYR A 196 -5.67 -1.21 -3.18
C TYR A 196 -6.31 0.02 -2.54
N ALA A 197 -7.50 0.46 -2.99
CA ALA A 197 -8.12 1.61 -2.37
C ALA A 197 -8.53 1.30 -0.91
N VAL A 198 -9.03 0.10 -0.65
CA VAL A 198 -9.33 -0.35 0.73
C VAL A 198 -8.04 -0.56 1.53
N LEU A 199 -6.99 -1.15 0.94
CA LEU A 199 -5.68 -1.26 1.60
C LEU A 199 -5.15 0.11 2.02
N GLY A 200 -5.25 1.11 1.15
CA GLY A 200 -4.87 2.49 1.45
C GLY A 200 -5.62 3.05 2.66
N GLN A 201 -6.93 2.81 2.76
CA GLN A 201 -7.73 3.19 3.93
C GLN A 201 -7.31 2.46 5.20
N ILE A 202 -7.02 1.16 5.12
CA ILE A 202 -6.52 0.36 6.24
C ILE A 202 -5.20 0.95 6.74
N VAL A 203 -4.28 1.25 5.83
CA VAL A 203 -2.97 1.86 6.15
C VAL A 203 -3.14 3.26 6.75
N ALA A 204 -4.02 4.09 6.18
CA ALA A 204 -4.28 5.45 6.67
C ALA A 204 -4.82 5.48 8.11
N ARG A 205 -5.57 4.45 8.51
CA ARG A 205 -6.15 4.34 9.86
C ARG A 205 -5.25 3.63 10.84
N LYS A 206 -4.12 3.06 10.38
CA LYS A 206 -3.20 2.33 11.24
C LYS A 206 -2.54 3.27 12.25
N GLN A 207 -2.66 2.91 13.52
CA GLN A 207 -1.95 3.54 14.63
C GLN A 207 -0.58 2.86 14.79
N SER A 208 0.40 3.61 15.22
CA SER A 208 1.75 3.10 15.56
C SER A 208 1.73 2.32 16.88
#